data_f48e2d5df07409765a50b36ff834b00b
#
_entry.id   f48e2d5df07409765a50b36ff834b00b
#
_cell.length_a   1.000
_cell.length_b   1.000
_cell.length_c   1.000
_cell.angle_alpha   90.00
_cell.angle_beta   90.00
_cell.angle_gamma   90.00
#
_symmetry.space_group_name_H-M   'P 1'
#
loop_
_entity.id
_entity.type
_entity.pdbx_description
1 polymer ?
#
loop_
_entity_poly.entity_id
_entity_poly.type
_entity_poly.pdbx_seq_one_letter_code
_entity_poly.pdbx_strand_id
1 'polypeptide(L)' 'MELKIKNAIHKKTGNKYQVIADEAIDCTNVRDGTPVVIYYRDGMFFVREKAEFIEKFEI' A
#
# COMPACT_ATOMS: atom_id res chain seq x y z
N MET A 1 7.04 5.75 -17.18
CA MET A 1 6.94 5.46 -15.74
C MET A 1 6.94 3.97 -15.51
N GLU A 2 7.86 3.52 -14.71
CA GLU A 2 7.93 2.09 -14.38
C GLU A 2 7.19 1.81 -13.07
N LEU A 3 6.34 0.80 -13.10
CA LEU A 3 5.72 0.31 -11.90
C LEU A 3 6.58 -0.82 -11.35
N LYS A 4 7.10 -0.63 -10.16
CA LYS A 4 7.87 -1.68 -9.48
C LYS A 4 6.96 -2.39 -8.51
N ILE A 5 6.66 -3.65 -8.81
CA ILE A 5 5.83 -4.46 -7.93
C ILE A 5 6.73 -5.08 -6.88
N LYS A 6 6.41 -4.82 -5.63
CA LYS A 6 7.15 -5.36 -4.49
C LYS A 6 6.25 -6.27 -3.68
N ASN A 7 6.86 -7.21 -2.99
CA ASN A 7 6.12 -8.04 -2.05
C ASN A 7 6.14 -7.41 -0.67
N ALA A 8 5.02 -7.48 0.02
CA ALA A 8 4.90 -7.00 1.38
C ALA A 8 4.24 -8.08 2.23
N ILE A 9 4.65 -8.19 3.48
CA ILE A 9 4.12 -9.18 4.40
C ILE A 9 3.46 -8.46 5.57
N HIS A 10 2.20 -8.79 5.82
CA HIS A 10 1.48 -8.26 6.97
C HIS A 10 2.04 -8.87 8.24
N LYS A 11 2.58 -8.03 9.13
CA LYS A 11 3.31 -8.50 10.31
C LYS A 11 2.46 -9.36 11.24
N LYS A 12 1.20 -9.00 11.41
CA LYS A 12 0.31 -9.69 12.34
C LYS A 12 -0.14 -11.06 11.84
N THR A 13 -0.44 -11.18 10.55
CA THR A 13 -1.02 -12.39 9.98
C THR A 13 -0.04 -13.22 9.16
N GLY A 14 1.06 -12.61 8.70
CA GLY A 14 2.02 -13.27 7.84
C GLY A 14 1.56 -13.38 6.39
N ASN A 15 0.41 -12.80 6.04
CA ASN A 15 -0.09 -12.85 4.67
C ASN A 15 0.76 -12.00 3.73
N LYS A 16 0.97 -12.51 2.53
CA LYS A 16 1.74 -11.82 1.49
C LYS A 16 0.81 -11.01 0.60
N TYR A 17 1.26 -9.80 0.28
CA TYR A 17 0.57 -8.91 -0.63
C TYR A 17 1.54 -8.39 -1.67
N GLN A 18 1.00 -7.90 -2.79
CA GLN A 18 1.81 -7.23 -3.81
C GLN A 18 1.56 -5.74 -3.74
N VAL A 19 2.62 -4.96 -3.58
CA VAL A 19 2.50 -3.50 -3.59
C VAL A 19 2.52 -3.05 -5.03
N ILE A 20 1.44 -2.42 -5.45
CA ILE A 20 1.29 -1.92 -6.82
C ILE A 20 1.86 -0.51 -6.95
N ALA A 21 1.58 0.33 -5.96
CA ALA A 21 2.09 1.69 -5.92
C ALA A 21 2.30 2.10 -4.47
N ASP A 22 3.45 2.66 -4.15
CA ASP A 22 3.78 3.02 -2.77
C ASP A 22 3.87 4.53 -2.55
N GLU A 23 3.57 5.31 -3.57
CA GLU A 23 3.57 6.77 -3.47
C GLU A 23 2.39 7.39 -4.21
N ALA A 24 1.27 6.68 -4.25
CA ALA A 24 0.05 7.25 -4.77
C ALA A 24 -0.43 8.36 -3.85
N ILE A 25 -1.06 9.37 -4.43
CA ILE A 25 -1.52 10.52 -3.67
C ILE A 25 -3.03 10.44 -3.48
N ASP A 26 -3.46 10.60 -2.24
CA ASP A 26 -4.87 10.67 -1.91
C ASP A 26 -5.37 12.07 -2.28
N CYS A 27 -6.28 12.14 -3.22
CA CYS A 27 -6.85 13.39 -3.71
C CYS A 27 -8.22 13.68 -3.14
N THR A 28 -8.58 13.03 -2.07
CA THR A 28 -9.86 13.33 -1.42
C THR A 28 -9.76 14.63 -0.63
N ASN A 29 -10.91 15.20 -0.32
CA ASN A 29 -11.01 16.56 0.21
C ASN A 29 -10.15 16.83 1.44
N VAL A 30 -10.18 15.94 2.40
CA VAL A 30 -9.56 16.17 3.70
C VAL A 30 -8.10 15.75 3.71
N ARG A 31 -7.76 14.82 2.84
CA ARG A 31 -6.44 14.18 2.86
C ARG A 31 -5.66 14.42 1.57
N ASP A 32 -6.00 15.47 0.89
CA ASP A 32 -5.37 15.82 -0.36
C ASP A 32 -3.86 15.95 -0.17
N GLY A 33 -3.12 15.22 -0.99
CA GLY A 33 -1.67 15.19 -0.90
C GLY A 33 -1.10 14.15 0.05
N THR A 34 -1.93 13.39 0.76
CA THR A 34 -1.44 12.34 1.64
C THR A 34 -0.96 11.13 0.83
N PRO A 35 0.29 10.67 1.02
CA PRO A 35 0.75 9.49 0.30
C PRO A 35 0.08 8.22 0.81
N VAL A 36 -0.34 7.37 -0.13
CA VAL A 36 -0.98 6.10 0.18
C VAL A 36 -0.28 4.98 -0.57
N VAL A 37 -0.46 3.76 -0.06
CA VAL A 37 0.03 2.55 -0.70
C VAL A 37 -1.15 1.77 -1.25
N ILE A 38 -1.05 1.38 -2.52
CA ILE A 38 -2.04 0.52 -3.16
C ILE A 38 -1.43 -0.87 -3.24
N TYR A 39 -2.11 -1.84 -2.69
CA TYR A 39 -1.62 -3.21 -2.67
C TYR A 39 -2.73 -4.19 -3.04
N TYR A 40 -2.34 -5.42 -3.33
CA TYR A 40 -3.23 -6.39 -3.97
C TYR A 40 -3.02 -7.78 -3.38
N ARG A 41 -4.11 -8.50 -3.23
CA ARG A 41 -4.08 -9.91 -2.85
C ARG A 41 -5.39 -10.58 -3.24
N ASP A 42 -5.28 -11.77 -3.84
CA ASP A 42 -6.44 -12.61 -4.17
C ASP A 42 -7.57 -11.89 -4.93
N GLY A 43 -7.19 -11.13 -5.94
CA GLY A 43 -8.15 -10.43 -6.79
C GLY A 43 -8.71 -9.15 -6.19
N MET A 44 -8.20 -8.71 -5.04
CA MET A 44 -8.70 -7.50 -4.38
C MET A 44 -7.60 -6.47 -4.24
N PHE A 45 -7.97 -5.21 -4.45
CA PHE A 45 -7.08 -4.08 -4.22
C PHE A 45 -7.39 -3.44 -2.88
N PHE A 46 -6.35 -2.99 -2.22
CA PHE A 46 -6.44 -2.32 -0.93
C PHE A 46 -5.66 -1.01 -0.99
N VAL A 47 -6.10 -0.05 -0.20
CA VAL A 47 -5.43 1.25 -0.07
C VAL A 47 -5.24 1.54 1.42
N ARG A 48 -4.05 2.04 1.77
CA ARG A 48 -3.74 2.40 3.15
C ARG A 48 -2.77 3.57 3.15
N GLU A 49 -2.83 4.44 4.14
CA GLU A 49 -1.86 5.50 4.27
C GLU A 49 -0.45 4.92 4.39
N LYS A 50 0.52 5.55 3.73
CA LYS A 50 1.88 5.03 3.67
C LYS A 50 2.50 4.86 5.06
N ALA A 51 2.31 5.83 5.94
CA ALA A 51 2.85 5.77 7.30
C ALA A 51 2.31 4.55 8.06
N GLU A 52 1.02 4.30 7.93
CA GLU A 52 0.39 3.14 8.56
C GLU A 52 0.82 1.84 7.91
N PHE A 53 0.98 1.84 6.58
CA PHE A 53 1.41 0.65 5.85
C PHE A 53 2.81 0.21 6.30
N ILE A 54 3.74 1.15 6.40
CA ILE A 54 5.11 0.87 6.84
C ILE A 54 5.12 0.27 8.24
N GLU A 55 4.21 0.73 9.09
CA GLU A 55 4.10 0.25 10.46
C GLU A 55 3.59 -1.19 10.53
N LYS A 56 2.66 -1.57 9.65
CA LYS A 56 1.97 -2.85 9.72
C LYS A 56 2.50 -3.92 8.77
N PHE A 57 3.32 -3.54 7.81
CA PHE A 57 3.82 -4.46 6.79
C PHE A 57 5.35 -4.42 6.75
N GLU A 58 5.92 -5.56 6.41
CA GLU A 58 7.34 -5.68 6.07
C GLU A 58 7.49 -5.70 4.57
N ILE A 59 8.40 -4.87 4.09
CA ILE A 59 8.70 -4.80 2.66
C ILE A 59 10.09 -5.31 2.41
#